data_ba08294aa4be26ad3b64445cdc2892e2
#
_entry.id   ba08294aa4be26ad3b64445cdc2892e2
#
_cell.length_a   1.000
_cell.length_b   1.000
_cell.length_c   1.000
_cell.angle_alpha   90.00
_cell.angle_beta   90.00
_cell.angle_gamma   90.00
#
_symmetry.space_group_name_H-M   'P 1'
#
loop_
_entity.id
_entity.type
_entity.pdbx_description
1 polymer ?
#
loop_
_entity_poly.entity_id
_entity_poly.type
_entity_poly.pdbx_seq_one_letter_code
_entity_poly.pdbx_strand_id
1 'polypeptide(L)'
;MDLDEMCLCSGKQRKRFEKELERAKEKGIELYLLVEKASWGKAYEGDYRSKLSAKSLVGSLLTWEKRYKMPVHYCEPEFAAIHIRDILHYAAREWLSNAE
;
A
#
# COMPACT_ATOMS: atom_id res chain seq x y z
N MET A 1 -1.36 -7.49 3.11
CA MET A 1 -1.09 -8.08 1.78
C MET A 1 0.36 -8.49 1.67
N ASP A 2 0.67 -9.47 0.83
CA ASP A 2 2.05 -9.80 0.50
C ASP A 2 2.35 -9.34 -0.94
N LEU A 3 3.59 -9.58 -1.40
CA LEU A 3 3.96 -9.16 -2.76
C LEU A 3 3.22 -9.88 -3.86
N ASP A 4 2.86 -11.16 -3.65
CA ASP A 4 2.10 -11.92 -4.64
C ASP A 4 0.70 -11.34 -4.83
N GLU A 5 0.05 -10.94 -3.74
CA GLU A 5 -1.24 -10.25 -3.80
C GLU A 5 -1.12 -8.90 -4.49
N MET A 6 -0.03 -8.17 -4.21
CA MET A 6 0.23 -6.90 -4.89
C MET A 6 0.44 -7.09 -6.39
N CYS A 7 1.05 -8.21 -6.79
CA CYS A 7 1.21 -8.53 -8.20
C CYS A 7 -0.15 -8.75 -8.88
N LEU A 8 -1.09 -9.39 -8.20
CA LEU A 8 -2.46 -9.55 -8.73
C LEU A 8 -3.13 -8.20 -8.91
N CYS A 9 -3.00 -7.32 -7.91
CA CYS A 9 -3.56 -5.97 -7.96
C CYS A 9 -2.90 -5.11 -9.06
N SER A 10 -1.63 -5.34 -9.34
CA SER A 10 -0.90 -4.60 -10.37
C SER A 10 -1.16 -5.14 -11.79
N GLY A 11 -1.58 -6.40 -11.90
CA GLY A 11 -1.80 -7.09 -13.17
C GLY A 11 -3.28 -7.35 -13.45
N LYS A 12 -3.70 -8.61 -13.26
CA LYS A 12 -5.04 -9.07 -13.63
C LYS A 12 -6.20 -8.31 -12.98
N GLN A 13 -6.02 -7.85 -11.75
CA GLN A 13 -7.08 -7.15 -11.01
C GLN A 13 -6.85 -5.64 -10.93
N ARG A 14 -6.02 -5.10 -11.81
CA ARG A 14 -5.64 -3.69 -11.77
C ARG A 14 -6.83 -2.73 -11.83
N LYS A 15 -7.73 -2.94 -12.79
CA LYS A 15 -8.91 -2.07 -12.96
C LYS A 15 -9.79 -2.05 -11.72
N ARG A 16 -10.02 -3.23 -11.16
CA ARG A 16 -10.84 -3.38 -9.96
C ARG A 16 -10.20 -2.68 -8.76
N PHE A 17 -8.90 -2.90 -8.57
CA PHE A 17 -8.16 -2.30 -7.47
C PHE A 17 -8.09 -0.78 -7.59
N GLU A 18 -7.75 -0.26 -8.78
CA GLU A 18 -7.71 1.18 -9.00
C GLU A 18 -9.08 1.85 -8.84
N LYS A 19 -10.16 1.15 -9.19
CA LYS A 19 -11.51 1.65 -8.96
C LYS A 19 -11.81 1.85 -7.48
N GLU A 20 -11.35 0.92 -6.64
CA GLU A 20 -11.49 1.05 -5.19
C GLU A 20 -10.68 2.23 -4.64
N LEU A 21 -9.46 2.43 -5.15
CA LEU A 21 -8.62 3.56 -4.76
C LEU A 21 -9.26 4.90 -5.16
N GLU A 22 -9.82 4.97 -6.37
CA GLU A 22 -10.52 6.17 -6.83
C GLU A 22 -11.73 6.50 -5.96
N ARG A 23 -12.50 5.49 -5.56
CA ARG A 23 -13.65 5.69 -4.67
C ARG A 23 -13.23 6.26 -3.33
N ALA A 24 -12.13 5.75 -2.77
CA ALA A 24 -11.61 6.25 -1.51
C ALA A 24 -11.15 7.70 -1.65
N LYS A 25 -10.47 8.02 -2.74
CA LYS A 25 -10.01 9.38 -3.03
C LYS A 25 -11.19 10.36 -3.14
N GLU A 26 -12.25 9.97 -3.86
CA GLU A 26 -13.45 10.78 -4.02
C GLU A 26 -14.14 11.07 -2.69
N LYS A 27 -14.08 10.12 -1.76
CA LYS A 27 -14.68 10.27 -0.43
C LYS A 27 -13.76 10.97 0.56
N GLY A 28 -12.57 11.37 0.14
CA GLY A 28 -11.61 12.01 1.03
C GLY A 28 -10.99 11.09 2.06
N ILE A 29 -11.01 9.77 1.82
CA ILE A 29 -10.43 8.78 2.71
C ILE A 29 -8.94 8.66 2.44
N GLU A 30 -8.12 8.80 3.49
CA GLU A 30 -6.69 8.58 3.39
C GLU A 30 -6.41 7.08 3.47
N LEU A 31 -5.60 6.59 2.54
CA LEU A 31 -5.24 5.18 2.47
C LEU A 31 -3.76 4.97 2.77
N TYR A 32 -3.47 3.83 3.38
CA TYR A 32 -2.12 3.32 3.56
C TYR A 32 -2.08 1.92 2.98
N LEU A 33 -1.01 1.61 2.26
CA LEU A 33 -0.83 0.26 1.72
C LEU A 33 0.18 -0.47 2.62
N LEU A 34 -0.29 -1.51 3.28
CA LEU A 34 0.54 -2.31 4.18
C LEU A 34 0.86 -3.63 3.52
N VAL A 35 2.15 -3.87 3.27
CA VAL A 35 2.62 -5.09 2.60
C VAL A 35 3.47 -5.89 3.58
N GLU A 36 3.04 -7.11 3.85
CA GLU A 36 3.70 -8.00 4.80
C GLU A 36 4.77 -8.85 4.14
N LYS A 37 5.76 -9.27 4.91
CA LYS A 37 6.87 -10.14 4.46
C LYS A 37 7.55 -9.61 3.21
N ALA A 38 7.75 -8.31 3.14
CA ALA A 38 8.23 -7.67 1.93
C ALA A 38 9.14 -6.50 2.24
N SER A 39 9.78 -5.99 1.20
CA SER A 39 10.61 -4.79 1.25
C SER A 39 10.74 -4.25 -0.17
N TRP A 40 11.19 -3.02 -0.30
CA TRP A 40 11.50 -2.49 -1.62
C TRP A 40 12.57 -3.34 -2.33
N GLY A 41 13.55 -3.83 -1.56
CA GLY A 41 14.59 -4.73 -2.12
C GLY A 41 13.99 -5.97 -2.76
N LYS A 42 13.07 -6.64 -2.06
CA LYS A 42 12.41 -7.83 -2.60
C LYS A 42 11.58 -7.50 -3.84
N ALA A 43 10.92 -6.35 -3.85
CA ALA A 43 10.15 -5.93 -5.02
C ALA A 43 11.06 -5.67 -6.23
N TYR A 44 12.17 -4.96 -6.03
CA TYR A 44 13.12 -4.69 -7.10
C TYR A 44 13.80 -5.95 -7.62
N GLU A 45 14.05 -6.92 -6.77
CA GLU A 45 14.71 -8.17 -7.14
C GLU A 45 13.76 -9.19 -7.76
N GLY A 46 12.43 -8.93 -7.68
CA GLY A 46 11.45 -9.89 -8.15
C GLY A 46 11.34 -11.10 -7.23
N ASP A 47 11.67 -10.93 -5.95
CA ASP A 47 11.64 -12.01 -4.95
C ASP A 47 10.22 -12.30 -4.48
N TYR A 48 9.42 -12.90 -5.35
CA TYR A 48 8.04 -13.30 -5.11
C TYR A 48 7.68 -14.40 -6.12
N ARG A 49 6.53 -15.06 -5.93
CA ARG A 49 6.12 -16.20 -6.77
C ARG A 49 5.54 -15.79 -8.12
N SER A 50 4.90 -14.64 -8.17
CA SER A 50 4.24 -14.16 -9.39
C SER A 50 5.23 -13.97 -10.53
N LYS A 51 4.77 -14.12 -11.76
CA LYS A 51 5.58 -13.88 -12.96
C LYS A 51 5.59 -12.43 -13.41
N LEU A 52 4.87 -11.56 -12.70
CA LEU A 52 4.88 -10.13 -13.01
C LEU A 52 6.29 -9.58 -12.86
N SER A 53 6.74 -8.76 -13.81
CA SER A 53 8.10 -8.21 -13.74
C SER A 53 8.25 -7.25 -12.57
N ALA A 54 9.46 -7.20 -12.01
CA ALA A 54 9.78 -6.26 -10.92
C ALA A 54 9.50 -4.82 -11.34
N LYS A 55 9.84 -4.46 -12.57
CA LYS A 55 9.59 -3.13 -13.12
C LYS A 55 8.11 -2.78 -13.08
N SER A 56 7.24 -3.70 -13.47
CA SER A 56 5.79 -3.48 -13.45
C SER A 56 5.26 -3.32 -12.03
N LEU A 57 5.71 -4.17 -11.12
CA LEU A 57 5.28 -4.11 -9.72
C LEU A 57 5.71 -2.80 -9.05
N VAL A 58 7.00 -2.48 -9.12
CA VAL A 58 7.54 -1.26 -8.52
C VAL A 58 6.90 -0.01 -9.15
N GLY A 59 6.75 0.00 -10.47
CA GLY A 59 6.11 1.10 -11.18
C GLY A 59 4.69 1.32 -10.71
N SER A 60 3.92 0.24 -10.51
CA SER A 60 2.55 0.34 -10.01
C SER A 60 2.50 0.90 -8.60
N LEU A 61 3.34 0.38 -7.69
CA LEU A 61 3.39 0.83 -6.30
C LEU A 61 3.73 2.32 -6.20
N LEU A 62 4.75 2.76 -6.91
CA LEU A 62 5.17 4.16 -6.89
C LEU A 62 4.13 5.08 -7.55
N THR A 63 3.48 4.62 -8.63
CA THR A 63 2.43 5.37 -9.29
C THR A 63 1.24 5.58 -8.36
N TRP A 64 0.81 4.53 -7.68
CA TRP A 64 -0.32 4.63 -6.74
C TRP A 64 0.01 5.49 -5.54
N GLU A 65 1.24 5.39 -5.02
CA GLU A 65 1.69 6.24 -3.93
C GLU A 65 1.57 7.72 -4.31
N LYS A 66 2.01 8.07 -5.51
CA LYS A 66 1.95 9.45 -6.00
C LYS A 66 0.53 9.90 -6.34
N ARG A 67 -0.20 9.07 -7.10
CA ARG A 67 -1.54 9.41 -7.58
C ARG A 67 -2.56 9.54 -6.46
N TYR A 68 -2.52 8.62 -5.50
CA TYR A 68 -3.52 8.55 -4.43
C TYR A 68 -2.99 9.05 -3.10
N LYS A 69 -1.77 9.53 -3.04
CA LYS A 69 -1.10 9.94 -1.81
C LYS A 69 -1.20 8.83 -0.76
N MET A 70 -0.95 7.60 -1.20
CA MET A 70 -1.09 6.39 -0.40
C MET A 70 0.29 5.85 -0.04
N PRO A 71 0.79 6.11 1.18
CA PRO A 71 2.09 5.60 1.58
C PRO A 71 2.15 4.08 1.53
N VAL A 72 3.27 3.55 1.05
CA VAL A 72 3.53 2.11 1.05
C VAL A 72 4.40 1.78 2.25
N HIS A 73 3.88 0.93 3.13
CA HIS A 73 4.59 0.50 4.33
C HIS A 73 4.85 -1.00 4.26
N TYR A 74 6.06 -1.40 4.60
CA TYR A 74 6.43 -2.81 4.68
C TYR A 74 6.59 -3.21 6.15
N CYS A 75 6.13 -4.38 6.52
CA CYS A 75 6.28 -4.86 7.89
C CYS A 75 6.31 -6.38 7.96
N GLU A 76 6.78 -6.89 9.09
CA GLU A 76 6.66 -8.30 9.41
C GLU A 76 5.23 -8.59 9.90
N PRO A 77 4.67 -9.78 9.60
CA PRO A 77 3.28 -10.09 9.98
C PRO A 77 2.98 -9.93 11.47
N GLU A 78 3.93 -10.27 12.34
CA GLU A 78 3.72 -10.17 13.78
C GLU A 78 3.59 -8.73 14.27
N PHE A 79 4.04 -7.75 13.47
CA PHE A 79 3.94 -6.33 13.82
C PHE A 79 2.81 -5.61 13.11
N ALA A 80 2.08 -6.29 12.20
CA ALA A 80 1.05 -5.65 11.39
C ALA A 80 -0.03 -4.96 12.22
N ALA A 81 -0.58 -5.65 13.21
CA ALA A 81 -1.63 -5.09 14.06
C ALA A 81 -1.16 -3.89 14.85
N ILE A 82 0.06 -3.97 15.42
CA ILE A 82 0.64 -2.86 16.17
C ILE A 82 0.89 -1.67 15.26
N HIS A 83 1.39 -1.92 14.06
CA HIS A 83 1.69 -0.86 13.10
C HIS A 83 0.41 -0.14 12.64
N ILE A 84 -0.65 -0.89 12.37
CA ILE A 84 -1.95 -0.31 12.01
C ILE A 84 -2.46 0.56 13.16
N ARG A 85 -2.40 0.05 14.39
CA ARG A 85 -2.81 0.80 15.57
C ARG A 85 -2.04 2.12 15.69
N ASP A 86 -0.73 2.08 15.48
CA ASP A 86 0.11 3.26 15.60
C ASP A 86 -0.17 4.28 14.49
N ILE A 87 -0.39 3.82 13.25
CA ILE A 87 -0.77 4.70 12.14
C ILE A 87 -2.05 5.45 12.51
N LEU A 88 -3.07 4.73 12.99
CA LEU A 88 -4.34 5.33 13.35
C LEU A 88 -4.22 6.28 14.54
N HIS A 89 -3.42 5.90 15.53
CA HIS A 89 -3.19 6.71 16.72
C HIS A 89 -2.55 8.07 16.37
N TYR A 90 -1.48 8.05 15.60
CA TYR A 90 -0.78 9.28 15.26
C TYR A 90 -1.53 10.13 14.24
N ALA A 91 -2.29 9.51 13.34
CA ALA A 91 -3.17 10.22 12.43
C ALA A 91 -4.26 10.97 13.21
N ALA A 92 -4.85 10.32 14.20
CA ALA A 92 -5.87 10.93 15.06
C ALA A 92 -5.30 12.10 15.86
N ARG A 93 -4.10 11.96 16.41
CA ARG A 93 -3.42 13.04 17.16
C ARG A 93 -3.19 14.26 16.29
N GLU A 94 -2.70 14.07 15.06
CA GLU A 94 -2.47 15.16 14.12
C GLU A 94 -3.78 15.86 13.73
N TRP A 95 -4.81 15.06 13.48
CA TRP A 95 -6.12 15.60 13.14
C TRP A 95 -6.69 16.45 14.28
N LEU A 96 -6.58 15.97 15.52
CA LEU A 96 -7.06 16.71 16.69
C LEU A 96 -6.26 17.99 16.91
N SER A 97 -4.95 17.96 16.73
CA SER A 97 -4.09 19.14 16.86
C SER A 97 -4.47 20.22 15.83
N ASN A 98 -4.78 19.81 14.60
CA ASN A 98 -5.17 20.74 13.55
C ASN A 98 -6.59 21.28 13.72
N ALA A 99 -7.44 20.59 14.48
CA ALA A 99 -8.81 21.02 14.75
C ALA A 99 -8.90 22.10 15.83
N GLU A 100 -7.86 22.23 16.63
CA GLU A 100 -7.78 23.28 17.66
C GLU A 100 -7.27 24.58 17.06
#